data_1f8e2223d5d6a1f8a77dc5d137faaf54
#
_entry.id   1f8e2223d5d6a1f8a77dc5d137faaf54
#
_cell.length_a   1.000
_cell.length_b   1.000
_cell.length_c   1.000
_cell.angle_alpha   90.00
_cell.angle_beta   90.00
_cell.angle_gamma   90.00
#
_symmetry.space_group_name_H-M   'P 1'
#
loop_
_entity.id
_entity.type
_entity.pdbx_description
1 polymer ?
#
loop_
_entity_poly.entity_id
_entity_poly.type
_entity_poly.pdbx_seq_one_letter_code
_entity_poly.pdbx_strand_id
1 'polypeptide(L)'
;MTPQRIACALALVCCAFSPTVPAQPAAREASAAAPASKDALADARRRAQDTPFAFRGIALGITLDEFRAGSKVRATPIGSVPVCETDVQAGVLGMRLKSHESLTVACRWAHRDDNGWALSQAVVDGAPASEHVLRFARIGGRSESRSEEQSALRLYEISFVIDEVTAEDLREALAERYGPPRHATQNVSAPGALPVYVWENAVSSITLCFLPGTRNGTLTYLLKGSDAWVKSVVRQWQASDAEAG
;
A
#
# COMPACT_ATOMS: atom_id res chain seq x y z
N MET A 1 39.08 32.69 -35.67
CA MET A 1 39.55 31.87 -36.80
C MET A 1 38.39 31.01 -37.25
N THR A 2 38.02 31.20 -38.47
CA THR A 2 36.94 30.90 -39.38
C THR A 2 36.37 29.48 -39.37
N PRO A 3 35.09 29.35 -39.75
CA PRO A 3 34.32 28.09 -39.78
C PRO A 3 34.49 27.37 -41.11
N GLN A 4 34.30 26.07 -41.12
CA GLN A 4 34.24 25.33 -42.38
C GLN A 4 32.90 24.61 -42.50
N ARG A 5 32.09 25.14 -43.40
CA ARG A 5 30.88 24.53 -43.96
C ARG A 5 31.30 23.52 -45.04
N ILE A 6 30.70 22.35 -45.02
CA ILE A 6 30.64 21.49 -46.20
C ILE A 6 29.21 21.09 -46.44
N ALA A 7 28.69 21.58 -47.54
CA ALA A 7 27.46 21.16 -48.20
C ALA A 7 27.85 20.30 -49.41
N CYS A 8 27.10 19.25 -49.67
CA CYS A 8 26.94 18.57 -50.98
C CYS A 8 25.88 17.46 -50.75
N ALA A 9 24.93 17.24 -51.46
CA ALA A 9 24.35 17.57 -52.75
C ALA A 9 23.36 16.47 -53.08
N LEU A 10 22.28 16.87 -53.69
CA LEU A 10 21.16 16.08 -54.20
C LEU A 10 21.57 14.81 -54.98
N ALA A 11 20.72 13.78 -54.87
CA ALA A 11 20.39 12.91 -56.02
C ALA A 11 18.92 12.48 -55.92
N LEU A 12 18.12 13.06 -56.79
CA LEU A 12 16.80 12.59 -57.22
C LEU A 12 16.95 11.35 -58.08
N VAL A 13 16.23 10.28 -57.81
CA VAL A 13 15.82 9.32 -58.84
C VAL A 13 14.37 8.91 -58.56
N CYS A 14 13.53 9.31 -59.53
CA CYS A 14 12.16 8.82 -59.70
C CYS A 14 12.18 7.34 -60.08
N CYS A 15 11.17 6.57 -59.61
CA CYS A 15 10.27 5.84 -60.52
C CYS A 15 9.19 5.13 -59.72
N ALA A 16 8.02 5.57 -59.98
CA ALA A 16 6.72 5.02 -59.88
C ALA A 16 6.60 3.50 -60.06
N PHE A 17 5.80 2.89 -59.26
CA PHE A 17 4.66 2.02 -59.61
C PHE A 17 3.94 1.61 -58.31
N SER A 18 2.79 2.20 -58.08
CA SER A 18 1.87 1.77 -57.03
C SER A 18 0.96 0.68 -57.58
N PRO A 19 0.85 -0.45 -56.90
CA PRO A 19 -0.39 -1.22 -56.98
C PRO A 19 -1.31 -0.75 -55.86
N THR A 20 -2.42 -0.20 -56.23
CA THR A 20 -3.59 0.08 -55.42
C THR A 20 -4.09 -1.23 -54.81
N VAL A 21 -3.81 -1.45 -53.55
CA VAL A 21 -4.48 -2.47 -52.72
C VAL A 21 -5.78 -1.82 -52.18
N PRO A 22 -6.97 -2.39 -52.47
CA PRO A 22 -8.20 -1.88 -51.89
C PRO A 22 -8.17 -2.03 -50.38
N ALA A 23 -8.27 -0.91 -49.68
CA ALA A 23 -8.44 -0.89 -48.25
C ALA A 23 -9.75 -1.59 -47.89
N GLN A 24 -9.68 -2.81 -47.38
CA GLN A 24 -10.75 -3.41 -46.64
C GLN A 24 -10.99 -2.61 -45.36
N PRO A 25 -12.21 -2.12 -45.12
CA PRO A 25 -12.55 -1.58 -43.82
C PRO A 25 -12.48 -2.75 -42.81
N ALA A 26 -11.47 -2.74 -41.96
CA ALA A 26 -11.45 -3.57 -40.78
C ALA A 26 -12.65 -3.10 -39.91
N ALA A 27 -13.77 -3.80 -40.04
CA ALA A 27 -14.84 -3.73 -39.07
C ALA A 27 -14.22 -4.18 -37.73
N ARG A 28 -13.81 -3.20 -36.91
CA ARG A 28 -13.65 -3.41 -35.48
C ARG A 28 -15.02 -3.79 -34.96
N GLU A 29 -15.27 -5.09 -34.90
CA GLU A 29 -16.32 -5.62 -34.04
C GLU A 29 -15.96 -5.16 -32.64
N ALA A 30 -16.59 -4.08 -32.18
CA ALA A 30 -16.70 -3.75 -30.79
C ALA A 30 -17.42 -4.95 -30.16
N SER A 31 -16.60 -5.85 -29.57
CA SER A 31 -17.11 -6.94 -28.76
C SER A 31 -17.85 -6.29 -27.60
N ALA A 32 -19.15 -6.07 -27.78
CA ALA A 32 -20.05 -5.65 -26.73
C ALA A 32 -19.96 -6.74 -25.67
N ALA A 33 -19.28 -6.45 -24.56
CA ALA A 33 -19.23 -7.34 -23.42
C ALA A 33 -20.68 -7.68 -23.04
N ALA A 34 -21.03 -8.95 -23.15
CA ALA A 34 -22.35 -9.43 -22.78
C ALA A 34 -22.65 -8.98 -21.34
N PRO A 35 -23.87 -8.53 -21.03
CA PRO A 35 -24.22 -8.09 -19.69
C PRO A 35 -23.97 -9.24 -18.72
N ALA A 36 -23.12 -9.01 -17.70
CA ALA A 36 -22.80 -9.99 -16.69
C ALA A 36 -24.12 -10.48 -16.06
N SER A 37 -24.25 -11.80 -15.92
CA SER A 37 -25.42 -12.38 -15.27
C SER A 37 -25.56 -11.86 -13.84
N LYS A 38 -26.80 -11.85 -13.29
CA LYS A 38 -27.03 -11.42 -11.90
C LYS A 38 -26.18 -12.22 -10.91
N ASP A 39 -25.94 -13.50 -11.20
CA ASP A 39 -25.11 -14.38 -10.37
C ASP A 39 -23.63 -13.99 -10.44
N ALA A 40 -23.12 -13.65 -11.64
CA ALA A 40 -21.75 -13.15 -11.80
C ALA A 40 -21.51 -11.83 -11.05
N LEU A 41 -22.51 -10.93 -11.03
CA LEU A 41 -22.45 -9.69 -10.26
C LEU A 41 -22.50 -9.95 -8.75
N ALA A 42 -23.34 -10.89 -8.30
CA ALA A 42 -23.42 -11.28 -6.89
C ALA A 42 -22.10 -11.91 -6.41
N ASP A 43 -21.49 -12.77 -7.22
CA ASP A 43 -20.20 -13.39 -6.94
C ASP A 43 -19.04 -12.38 -6.96
N ALA A 44 -19.07 -11.41 -7.87
CA ALA A 44 -18.09 -10.32 -7.88
C ALA A 44 -18.19 -9.44 -6.63
N ARG A 45 -19.42 -9.12 -6.20
CA ARG A 45 -19.65 -8.37 -4.95
C ARG A 45 -19.19 -9.14 -3.72
N ARG A 46 -19.46 -10.44 -3.67
CA ARG A 46 -19.02 -11.33 -2.56
C ARG A 46 -17.50 -11.37 -2.49
N ARG A 47 -16.84 -11.62 -3.62
CA ARG A 47 -15.36 -11.59 -3.70
C ARG A 47 -14.78 -10.24 -3.26
N ALA A 48 -15.38 -9.12 -3.67
CA ALA A 48 -14.93 -7.80 -3.24
C ALA A 48 -15.09 -7.57 -1.73
N GLN A 49 -16.10 -8.18 -1.10
CA GLN A 49 -16.31 -8.12 0.34
C GLN A 49 -15.33 -8.99 1.13
N ASP A 50 -14.89 -10.11 0.56
CA ASP A 50 -14.01 -11.08 1.22
C ASP A 50 -12.53 -10.86 0.87
N THR A 51 -12.22 -9.97 -0.07
CA THR A 51 -10.85 -9.65 -0.45
C THR A 51 -10.32 -8.51 0.41
N PRO A 52 -9.20 -8.69 1.14
CA PRO A 52 -8.58 -7.63 1.91
C PRO A 52 -8.20 -6.43 1.03
N PHE A 53 -8.32 -5.22 1.58
CA PHE A 53 -7.81 -4.02 0.93
C PHE A 53 -6.30 -4.12 0.69
N ALA A 54 -5.86 -3.48 -0.38
CA ALA A 54 -4.46 -3.44 -0.77
C ALA A 54 -3.98 -2.00 -1.00
N PHE A 55 -2.82 -1.69 -0.46
CA PHE A 55 -2.13 -0.44 -0.77
C PHE A 55 -1.23 -0.65 -1.99
N ARG A 56 -1.63 -0.12 -3.16
CA ARG A 56 -0.87 -0.19 -4.42
C ARG A 56 -0.32 -1.59 -4.73
N GLY A 57 -1.14 -2.62 -4.50
CA GLY A 57 -0.82 -4.01 -4.75
C GLY A 57 -0.12 -4.74 -3.61
N ILE A 58 0.09 -4.09 -2.46
CA ILE A 58 0.47 -4.73 -1.20
C ILE A 58 -0.82 -5.06 -0.47
N ALA A 59 -1.26 -6.31 -0.51
CA ALA A 59 -2.49 -6.75 0.13
C ALA A 59 -2.26 -7.00 1.63
N LEU A 60 -3.26 -6.66 2.44
CA LEU A 60 -3.28 -7.14 3.83
C LEU A 60 -3.37 -8.66 3.87
N GLY A 61 -2.76 -9.29 4.87
CA GLY A 61 -2.75 -10.73 5.05
C GLY A 61 -1.59 -11.47 4.35
N ILE A 62 -0.81 -10.82 3.47
CA ILE A 62 0.41 -11.43 2.91
C ILE A 62 1.42 -11.75 4.01
N THR A 63 2.22 -12.77 3.81
CA THR A 63 3.31 -13.11 4.73
C THR A 63 4.47 -12.11 4.63
N LEU A 64 5.30 -12.05 5.66
CA LEU A 64 6.52 -11.22 5.65
C LEU A 64 7.47 -11.62 4.52
N ASP A 65 7.57 -12.92 4.24
CA ASP A 65 8.43 -13.45 3.17
C ASP A 65 7.90 -13.08 1.79
N GLU A 66 6.59 -13.19 1.55
CA GLU A 66 5.94 -12.70 0.32
C GLU A 66 6.11 -11.20 0.14
N PHE A 67 6.01 -10.42 1.23
CA PHE A 67 6.25 -8.97 1.19
C PHE A 67 7.68 -8.65 0.77
N ARG A 68 8.67 -9.33 1.35
CA ARG A 68 10.09 -9.14 1.00
C ARG A 68 10.39 -9.59 -0.42
N ALA A 69 9.90 -10.76 -0.84
CA ALA A 69 10.10 -11.30 -2.18
C ALA A 69 9.39 -10.48 -3.26
N GLY A 70 8.20 -9.99 -2.96
CA GLY A 70 7.36 -9.26 -3.91
C GLY A 70 7.82 -7.83 -4.21
N SER A 71 8.76 -7.29 -3.45
CA SER A 71 9.46 -5.98 -3.53
C SER A 71 8.68 -4.84 -4.22
N LYS A 72 7.39 -4.73 -3.95
CA LYS A 72 6.58 -3.59 -4.41
C LYS A 72 6.86 -2.39 -3.51
N VAL A 73 8.10 -1.91 -3.57
CA VAL A 73 8.51 -0.71 -2.84
C VAL A 73 7.71 0.48 -3.37
N ARG A 74 7.12 1.23 -2.45
CA ARG A 74 6.37 2.46 -2.72
C ARG A 74 7.01 3.61 -1.93
N ALA A 75 8.30 3.81 -2.16
CA ALA A 75 9.11 4.79 -1.47
C ALA A 75 10.18 5.40 -2.38
N THR A 76 10.68 6.54 -2.00
CA THR A 76 11.81 7.24 -2.60
C THR A 76 12.97 7.30 -1.60
N PRO A 77 14.22 7.24 -2.08
CA PRO A 77 14.66 7.16 -3.46
C PRO A 77 14.43 5.78 -4.11
N ILE A 78 14.64 5.71 -5.42
CA ILE A 78 14.66 4.43 -6.16
C ILE A 78 15.77 3.54 -5.56
N GLY A 79 15.47 2.25 -5.38
CA GLY A 79 16.37 1.32 -4.71
C GLY A 79 16.10 1.16 -3.21
N SER A 80 15.08 1.84 -2.68
CA SER A 80 14.59 1.57 -1.32
C SER A 80 14.17 0.10 -1.17
N VAL A 81 14.42 -0.45 0.00
CA VAL A 81 14.11 -1.84 0.36
C VAL A 81 13.35 -1.89 1.68
N PRO A 82 12.56 -2.94 1.94
CA PRO A 82 11.98 -3.12 3.27
C PRO A 82 13.06 -3.50 4.29
N VAL A 83 13.10 -2.79 5.42
CA VAL A 83 13.90 -3.12 6.60
C VAL A 83 12.93 -3.32 7.76
N CYS A 84 13.08 -4.43 8.46
CA CYS A 84 12.20 -4.84 9.54
C CYS A 84 12.96 -4.88 10.88
N GLU A 85 12.22 -4.83 11.99
CA GLU A 85 12.78 -4.88 13.35
C GLU A 85 13.64 -6.13 13.63
N THR A 86 13.56 -7.15 12.80
CA THR A 86 14.40 -8.36 12.85
C THR A 86 15.72 -8.24 12.08
N ASP A 87 15.92 -7.17 11.34
CA ASP A 87 17.10 -6.96 10.52
C ASP A 87 18.15 -6.14 11.29
N VAL A 88 19.43 -6.44 11.08
CA VAL A 88 20.54 -5.74 11.76
C VAL A 88 20.51 -4.22 11.53
N GLN A 89 20.05 -3.82 10.32
CA GLN A 89 19.95 -2.42 9.92
C GLN A 89 18.89 -1.63 10.70
N ALA A 90 17.94 -2.31 11.32
CA ALA A 90 16.86 -1.66 12.05
C ALA A 90 17.37 -0.77 13.21
N GLY A 91 18.43 -1.19 13.90
CA GLY A 91 19.02 -0.42 14.99
C GLY A 91 19.59 0.92 14.54
N VAL A 92 20.23 0.97 13.36
CA VAL A 92 20.78 2.21 12.78
C VAL A 92 19.64 3.17 12.38
N LEU A 93 18.50 2.64 11.98
CA LEU A 93 17.32 3.41 11.59
C LEU A 93 16.46 3.86 12.79
N GLY A 94 16.93 3.64 14.02
CA GLY A 94 16.19 3.97 15.23
C GLY A 94 14.98 3.06 15.48
N MET A 95 14.89 1.91 14.80
CA MET A 95 13.86 0.93 15.03
C MET A 95 14.27 -0.01 16.18
N ARG A 96 13.28 -0.49 16.93
CA ARG A 96 13.53 -1.47 18.01
C ARG A 96 13.92 -2.82 17.39
N LEU A 97 15.08 -3.35 17.81
CA LEU A 97 15.47 -4.68 17.39
C LEU A 97 14.61 -5.75 18.07
N LYS A 98 14.19 -6.74 17.29
CA LYS A 98 13.41 -7.88 17.74
C LYS A 98 14.01 -9.20 17.27
N SER A 99 13.72 -10.28 17.99
CA SER A 99 14.07 -11.63 17.54
C SER A 99 13.12 -12.10 16.44
N HIS A 100 13.56 -13.11 15.66
CA HIS A 100 12.74 -13.75 14.65
C HIS A 100 11.54 -14.52 15.23
N GLU A 101 11.55 -14.80 16.51
CA GLU A 101 10.44 -15.47 17.23
C GLU A 101 9.38 -14.48 17.71
N SER A 102 9.59 -13.18 17.53
CA SER A 102 8.66 -12.15 17.97
C SER A 102 7.28 -12.34 17.35
N LEU A 103 6.24 -12.13 18.15
CA LEU A 103 4.85 -12.23 17.73
C LEU A 103 4.43 -11.10 16.80
N THR A 104 5.13 -9.97 16.85
CA THR A 104 4.88 -8.81 16.00
C THR A 104 6.19 -8.25 15.48
N VAL A 105 6.21 -7.80 14.23
CA VAL A 105 7.35 -7.16 13.58
C VAL A 105 6.85 -5.95 12.81
N ALA A 106 7.52 -4.81 12.96
CA ALA A 106 7.30 -3.64 12.12
C ALA A 106 8.40 -3.54 11.06
N CYS A 107 8.02 -3.12 9.86
CA CYS A 107 8.92 -2.85 8.75
C CYS A 107 8.74 -1.42 8.28
N ARG A 108 9.82 -0.84 7.75
CA ARG A 108 9.82 0.45 7.04
C ARG A 108 10.63 0.30 5.76
N TRP A 109 10.39 1.15 4.79
CA TRP A 109 11.30 1.27 3.65
C TRP A 109 12.50 2.12 4.03
N ALA A 110 13.65 1.65 3.63
CA ALA A 110 14.93 2.32 3.85
C ALA A 110 15.81 2.18 2.61
N HIS A 111 16.81 3.03 2.50
CA HIS A 111 17.81 2.99 1.44
C HIS A 111 19.20 3.16 2.03
N ARG A 112 20.20 2.86 1.23
CA ARG A 112 21.58 3.12 1.56
C ARG A 112 22.09 4.31 0.77
N ASP A 113 22.68 5.28 1.45
CA ASP A 113 23.36 6.43 0.87
C ASP A 113 24.85 6.43 1.28
N ASP A 114 25.55 7.52 1.01
CA ASP A 114 26.99 7.68 1.32
C ASP A 114 27.24 7.71 2.84
N ASN A 115 26.25 8.04 3.65
CA ASN A 115 26.33 8.12 5.12
C ASN A 115 25.89 6.81 5.81
N GLY A 116 25.35 5.85 5.05
CA GLY A 116 24.86 4.58 5.56
C GLY A 116 23.40 4.32 5.28
N TRP A 117 22.69 3.73 6.25
CA TRP A 117 21.27 3.44 6.14
C TRP A 117 20.41 4.63 6.60
N ALA A 118 19.43 5.03 5.77
CA ALA A 118 18.47 6.07 6.05
C ALA A 118 17.03 5.60 5.76
N LEU A 119 16.05 6.14 6.50
CA LEU A 119 14.64 5.88 6.21
C LEU A 119 14.26 6.52 4.88
N SER A 120 13.55 5.76 4.07
CA SER A 120 12.98 6.24 2.82
C SER A 120 11.63 6.92 3.06
N GLN A 121 11.23 7.81 2.19
CA GLN A 121 9.89 8.40 2.22
C GLN A 121 8.92 7.52 1.44
N ALA A 122 7.88 7.03 2.08
CA ALA A 122 6.80 6.35 1.38
C ALA A 122 6.08 7.33 0.44
N VAL A 123 5.60 6.82 -0.70
CA VAL A 123 4.84 7.61 -1.67
C VAL A 123 3.38 7.17 -1.65
N VAL A 124 2.53 8.07 -1.21
CA VAL A 124 1.08 7.91 -1.13
C VAL A 124 0.46 8.89 -2.12
N ASP A 125 -0.20 8.36 -3.13
CA ASP A 125 -0.85 9.13 -4.21
C ASP A 125 0.04 10.19 -4.91
N GLY A 126 1.31 9.85 -5.08
CA GLY A 126 2.31 10.74 -5.68
C GLY A 126 3.00 11.69 -4.71
N ALA A 127 2.50 11.86 -3.50
CA ALA A 127 3.08 12.70 -2.46
C ALA A 127 3.92 11.88 -1.45
N PRO A 128 4.98 12.46 -0.88
CA PRO A 128 5.77 11.80 0.16
C PRO A 128 4.99 11.78 1.48
N ALA A 129 4.95 10.63 2.15
CA ALA A 129 4.47 10.54 3.51
C ALA A 129 5.60 10.92 4.49
N SER A 130 5.28 11.67 5.54
CA SER A 130 6.24 12.03 6.57
C SER A 130 6.66 10.83 7.41
N GLU A 131 5.74 9.90 7.63
CA GLU A 131 6.01 8.63 8.30
C GLU A 131 5.26 7.48 7.64
N HIS A 132 5.80 6.29 7.77
CA HIS A 132 5.14 5.05 7.33
C HIS A 132 5.57 3.87 8.17
N VAL A 133 4.68 2.90 8.29
CA VAL A 133 4.98 1.63 8.95
C VAL A 133 4.10 0.52 8.38
N LEU A 134 4.68 -0.66 8.22
CA LEU A 134 3.99 -1.89 7.86
C LEU A 134 4.15 -2.88 9.01
N ARG A 135 3.05 -3.32 9.63
CA ARG A 135 3.07 -4.17 10.81
C ARG A 135 2.60 -5.58 10.50
N PHE A 136 3.40 -6.53 10.91
CA PHE A 136 3.17 -7.95 10.75
C PHE A 136 2.93 -8.59 12.12
N ALA A 137 2.06 -9.60 12.14
CA ALA A 137 1.78 -10.36 13.34
C ALA A 137 1.62 -11.85 13.01
N ARG A 138 1.96 -12.71 13.97
CA ARG A 138 1.62 -14.14 13.90
C ARG A 138 0.15 -14.30 14.26
N ILE A 139 -0.69 -14.21 13.22
CA ILE A 139 -2.14 -14.37 13.34
C ILE A 139 -2.44 -15.86 13.10
N GLY A 140 -2.37 -16.64 14.14
CA GLY A 140 -2.69 -18.08 14.09
C GLY A 140 -3.70 -18.43 15.16
N GLY A 141 -4.74 -19.19 14.78
CA GLY A 141 -5.71 -19.72 15.70
C GLY A 141 -5.08 -20.69 16.71
N ARG A 142 -5.74 -20.86 17.86
CA ARG A 142 -5.47 -21.88 18.88
C ARG A 142 -5.77 -23.30 18.34
N SER A 143 -5.14 -23.72 17.27
CA SER A 143 -5.24 -25.10 16.82
C SER A 143 -3.98 -25.85 17.23
N GLU A 144 -4.15 -26.97 17.90
CA GLU A 144 -3.08 -27.82 18.43
C GLU A 144 -2.21 -28.46 17.33
N SER A 145 -2.63 -28.36 16.07
CA SER A 145 -1.83 -28.75 14.90
C SER A 145 -1.20 -27.50 14.27
N ARG A 146 -0.04 -27.09 14.75
CA ARG A 146 0.80 -26.05 14.12
C ARG A 146 1.34 -26.54 12.79
N SER A 147 0.65 -26.23 11.70
CA SER A 147 1.31 -26.18 10.40
C SER A 147 2.20 -24.93 10.35
N GLU A 148 3.35 -25.00 9.72
CA GLU A 148 4.29 -23.86 9.54
C GLU A 148 3.61 -22.63 8.96
N GLU A 149 2.60 -22.81 8.12
CA GLU A 149 1.80 -21.77 7.49
C GLU A 149 0.98 -20.95 8.49
N GLN A 150 0.58 -21.53 9.65
CA GLN A 150 -0.14 -20.82 10.72
C GLN A 150 0.79 -20.00 11.63
N SER A 151 2.09 -20.23 11.57
CA SER A 151 3.11 -19.52 12.36
C SER A 151 3.70 -18.31 11.64
N ALA A 152 3.37 -18.10 10.36
CA ALA A 152 3.92 -17.02 9.55
C ALA A 152 3.45 -15.63 10.04
N LEU A 153 4.38 -14.68 10.01
CA LEU A 153 4.05 -13.25 10.24
C LEU A 153 3.25 -12.72 9.06
N ARG A 154 2.03 -12.24 9.28
CA ARG A 154 1.13 -11.70 8.26
C ARG A 154 0.93 -10.20 8.43
N LEU A 155 0.89 -9.48 7.32
CA LEU A 155 0.66 -8.04 7.28
C LEU A 155 -0.76 -7.72 7.76
N TYR A 156 -0.89 -7.06 8.90
CA TYR A 156 -2.19 -6.71 9.45
C TYR A 156 -2.48 -5.21 9.41
N GLU A 157 -1.42 -4.38 9.31
CA GLU A 157 -1.58 -2.93 9.29
C GLU A 157 -0.56 -2.29 8.35
N ILE A 158 -1.03 -1.30 7.55
CA ILE A 158 -0.18 -0.36 6.81
C ILE A 158 -0.64 1.03 7.23
N SER A 159 0.27 1.86 7.74
CA SER A 159 -0.06 3.18 8.24
C SER A 159 0.89 4.24 7.69
N PHE A 160 0.33 5.42 7.37
CA PHE A 160 1.05 6.57 6.86
C PHE A 160 0.64 7.83 7.60
N VAL A 161 1.59 8.75 7.79
CA VAL A 161 1.31 10.15 8.11
C VAL A 161 1.53 10.96 6.83
N ILE A 162 0.51 11.68 6.39
CA ILE A 162 0.48 12.44 5.14
C ILE A 162 0.07 13.88 5.45
N ASP A 163 0.35 14.80 4.55
CA ASP A 163 -0.13 16.16 4.68
C ASP A 163 -1.65 16.27 4.43
N GLU A 164 -2.25 17.36 4.85
CA GLU A 164 -3.69 17.61 4.78
C GLU A 164 -4.21 17.61 3.33
N VAL A 165 -3.44 18.19 2.38
CA VAL A 165 -3.83 18.24 0.97
C VAL A 165 -3.89 16.85 0.38
N THR A 166 -2.85 16.04 0.59
CA THR A 166 -2.82 14.63 0.18
C THR A 166 -3.98 13.84 0.83
N ALA A 167 -4.32 14.13 2.09
CA ALA A 167 -5.44 13.46 2.77
C ALA A 167 -6.79 13.80 2.13
N GLU A 168 -7.03 15.05 1.72
CA GLU A 168 -8.25 15.44 1.01
C GLU A 168 -8.35 14.80 -0.37
N ASP A 169 -7.28 14.80 -1.16
CA ASP A 169 -7.24 14.15 -2.48
C ASP A 169 -7.50 12.65 -2.35
N LEU A 170 -6.92 12.01 -1.35
CA LEU A 170 -7.15 10.58 -1.06
C LEU A 170 -8.60 10.29 -0.64
N ARG A 171 -9.24 11.17 0.11
CA ARG A 171 -10.64 11.02 0.48
C ARG A 171 -11.52 10.89 -0.76
N GLU A 172 -11.27 11.73 -1.77
CA GLU A 172 -12.02 11.70 -3.02
C GLU A 172 -11.69 10.44 -3.84
N ALA A 173 -10.41 10.12 -4.00
CA ALA A 173 -9.96 8.93 -4.74
C ALA A 173 -10.45 7.62 -4.08
N LEU A 174 -10.48 7.52 -2.76
CA LEU A 174 -11.02 6.38 -2.04
C LEU A 174 -12.54 6.28 -2.19
N ALA A 175 -13.25 7.42 -2.16
CA ALA A 175 -14.69 7.46 -2.38
C ALA A 175 -15.06 7.07 -3.82
N GLU A 176 -14.28 7.47 -4.81
CA GLU A 176 -14.47 7.06 -6.20
C GLU A 176 -14.25 5.54 -6.36
N ARG A 177 -13.20 5.01 -5.73
CA ARG A 177 -12.81 3.60 -5.88
C ARG A 177 -13.68 2.62 -5.08
N TYR A 178 -14.05 2.98 -3.86
CA TYR A 178 -14.72 2.08 -2.91
C TYR A 178 -16.14 2.51 -2.56
N GLY A 179 -16.60 3.62 -3.12
CA GLY A 179 -17.87 4.25 -2.78
C GLY A 179 -17.75 5.20 -1.58
N PRO A 180 -18.87 5.82 -1.16
CA PRO A 180 -18.85 6.72 -0.02
C PRO A 180 -18.39 6.00 1.26
N PRO A 181 -17.66 6.68 2.18
CA PRO A 181 -17.26 6.09 3.44
C PRO A 181 -18.47 5.66 4.25
N ARG A 182 -18.41 4.51 4.89
CA ARG A 182 -19.53 3.97 5.69
C ARG A 182 -19.72 4.70 7.01
N HIS A 183 -18.61 5.21 7.57
CA HIS A 183 -18.60 6.00 8.78
C HIS A 183 -17.81 7.26 8.49
N ALA A 184 -18.50 8.39 8.51
CA ALA A 184 -17.87 9.69 8.57
C ALA A 184 -18.32 10.31 9.89
N THR A 185 -17.40 10.64 10.77
CA THR A 185 -17.78 11.34 12.01
C THR A 185 -18.15 12.76 11.62
N GLN A 186 -19.44 12.99 11.43
CA GLN A 186 -19.98 14.31 11.05
C GLN A 186 -20.12 15.25 12.26
N ASN A 187 -19.83 14.81 13.47
CA ASN A 187 -19.88 15.65 14.67
C ASN A 187 -18.68 16.60 14.76
N VAL A 188 -18.50 17.40 13.72
CA VAL A 188 -17.57 18.56 13.71
C VAL A 188 -17.97 19.61 14.75
N SER A 189 -19.14 19.46 15.39
CA SER A 189 -19.69 20.40 16.37
C SER A 189 -19.07 20.30 17.77
N ALA A 190 -18.31 19.23 18.06
CA ALA A 190 -17.57 19.15 19.31
C ALA A 190 -16.20 19.81 19.14
N PRO A 191 -15.78 20.75 20.02
CA PRO A 191 -14.44 21.31 19.97
C PRO A 191 -13.38 20.20 19.97
N GLY A 192 -12.59 20.09 18.90
CA GLY A 192 -11.54 19.08 18.76
C GLY A 192 -11.97 17.76 18.11
N ALA A 193 -13.24 17.61 17.68
CA ALA A 193 -13.64 16.47 16.87
C ALA A 193 -13.05 16.59 15.46
N LEU A 194 -12.32 15.56 15.03
CA LEU A 194 -11.70 15.50 13.73
C LEU A 194 -12.53 14.68 12.76
N PRO A 195 -12.53 15.04 11.47
CA PRO A 195 -13.13 14.18 10.45
C PRO A 195 -12.43 12.83 10.41
N VAL A 196 -13.20 11.76 10.52
CA VAL A 196 -12.75 10.38 10.34
C VAL A 196 -13.61 9.73 9.26
N TYR A 197 -12.96 9.22 8.22
CA TYR A 197 -13.59 8.53 7.12
C TYR A 197 -13.18 7.06 7.15
N VAL A 198 -14.15 6.15 7.05
CA VAL A 198 -13.90 4.71 7.12
C VAL A 198 -14.54 4.01 5.94
N TRP A 199 -13.75 3.29 5.19
CA TRP A 199 -14.17 2.31 4.18
C TRP A 199 -13.91 0.92 4.74
N GLU A 200 -14.89 0.05 4.66
CA GLU A 200 -14.73 -1.29 5.21
C GLU A 200 -15.45 -2.35 4.38
N ASN A 201 -14.89 -3.54 4.39
CA ASN A 201 -15.50 -4.77 3.92
C ASN A 201 -15.55 -5.82 5.04
N ALA A 202 -15.86 -7.08 4.73
CA ALA A 202 -15.96 -8.13 5.73
C ALA A 202 -14.63 -8.37 6.49
N VAL A 203 -13.50 -8.20 5.82
CA VAL A 203 -12.19 -8.66 6.30
C VAL A 203 -11.19 -7.54 6.59
N SER A 204 -11.44 -6.32 6.12
CA SER A 204 -10.49 -5.20 6.29
C SER A 204 -11.17 -3.83 6.33
N SER A 205 -10.42 -2.81 6.75
CA SER A 205 -10.85 -1.42 6.73
C SER A 205 -9.73 -0.50 6.25
N ILE A 206 -10.14 0.66 5.71
CA ILE A 206 -9.27 1.82 5.45
C ILE A 206 -9.81 2.94 6.32
N THR A 207 -8.97 3.58 7.09
CA THR A 207 -9.32 4.74 7.90
C THR A 207 -8.46 5.92 7.48
N LEU A 208 -9.09 7.03 7.18
CA LEU A 208 -8.48 8.32 6.96
C LEU A 208 -8.93 9.26 8.07
N CYS A 209 -7.98 9.78 8.84
CA CYS A 209 -8.24 10.64 9.98
C CYS A 209 -7.33 11.87 9.91
N PHE A 210 -7.87 13.05 10.21
CA PHE A 210 -7.10 14.27 10.33
C PHE A 210 -6.60 14.45 11.77
N LEU A 211 -5.35 14.90 11.94
CA LEU A 211 -4.73 15.04 13.25
C LEU A 211 -4.97 16.44 13.85
N PRO A 212 -5.39 16.55 15.13
CA PRO A 212 -5.72 17.82 15.75
C PRO A 212 -4.50 18.75 15.84
N GLY A 213 -4.71 20.02 15.51
CA GLY A 213 -3.68 21.06 15.66
C GLY A 213 -2.47 20.89 14.75
N THR A 214 -2.55 19.98 13.78
CA THR A 214 -1.51 19.75 12.76
C THR A 214 -2.12 19.92 11.37
N ARG A 215 -1.27 20.06 10.37
CA ARG A 215 -1.67 20.02 8.95
C ARG A 215 -1.43 18.63 8.35
N ASN A 216 -1.67 17.60 9.14
CA ASN A 216 -1.42 16.22 8.75
C ASN A 216 -2.67 15.36 8.92
N GLY A 217 -2.73 14.29 8.15
CA GLY A 217 -3.68 13.20 8.31
C GLY A 217 -2.98 11.86 8.49
N THR A 218 -3.71 10.86 8.92
CA THR A 218 -3.27 9.47 8.93
C THR A 218 -4.11 8.64 7.99
N LEU A 219 -3.47 7.82 7.17
CA LEU A 219 -4.10 6.80 6.34
C LEU A 219 -3.70 5.43 6.87
N THR A 220 -4.67 4.63 7.28
CA THR A 220 -4.42 3.30 7.86
C THR A 220 -5.25 2.24 7.15
N TYR A 221 -4.60 1.19 6.67
CA TYR A 221 -5.20 -0.05 6.21
C TYR A 221 -5.10 -1.08 7.32
N LEU A 222 -6.19 -1.73 7.70
CA LEU A 222 -6.22 -2.67 8.82
C LEU A 222 -6.96 -3.95 8.45
N LEU A 223 -6.38 -5.11 8.78
CA LEU A 223 -7.01 -6.43 8.67
C LEU A 223 -7.93 -6.65 9.87
N LYS A 224 -9.22 -6.83 9.63
CA LYS A 224 -10.21 -7.11 10.68
C LYS A 224 -9.92 -8.47 11.35
N GLY A 225 -10.25 -8.59 12.62
CA GLY A 225 -9.99 -9.78 13.42
C GLY A 225 -8.56 -9.84 13.99
N SER A 226 -7.60 -9.13 13.41
CA SER A 226 -6.26 -8.98 13.98
C SER A 226 -6.24 -8.08 15.22
N ASP A 227 -7.16 -7.13 15.31
CA ASP A 227 -7.18 -6.10 16.34
C ASP A 227 -7.35 -6.70 17.76
N ALA A 228 -8.28 -7.64 17.94
CA ALA A 228 -8.49 -8.31 19.22
C ALA A 228 -7.26 -9.13 19.64
N TRP A 229 -6.62 -9.81 18.69
CA TRP A 229 -5.42 -10.60 18.92
C TRP A 229 -4.21 -9.70 19.22
N VAL A 230 -3.99 -8.64 18.44
CA VAL A 230 -2.91 -7.65 18.69
C VAL A 230 -3.09 -7.00 20.06
N LYS A 231 -4.30 -6.60 20.43
CA LYS A 231 -4.59 -6.07 21.77
C LYS A 231 -4.32 -7.08 22.87
N SER A 232 -4.59 -8.37 22.65
CA SER A 232 -4.30 -9.41 23.63
C SER A 232 -2.79 -9.60 23.85
N VAL A 233 -2.01 -9.60 22.77
CA VAL A 233 -0.55 -9.70 22.82
C VAL A 233 0.08 -8.49 23.51
N VAL A 234 -0.36 -7.28 23.17
CA VAL A 234 0.13 -6.05 23.81
C VAL A 234 -0.17 -6.05 25.31
N ARG A 235 -1.37 -6.47 25.73
CA ARG A 235 -1.72 -6.59 27.15
C ARG A 235 -0.87 -7.62 27.89
N GLN A 236 -0.58 -8.74 27.24
CA GLN A 236 0.25 -9.80 27.81
C GLN A 236 1.70 -9.31 28.06
N TRP A 237 2.24 -8.49 27.15
CA TRP A 237 3.56 -7.88 27.30
C TRP A 237 3.60 -6.82 28.41
N GLN A 238 2.55 -5.98 28.49
CA GLN A 238 2.46 -4.98 29.55
C GLN A 238 2.36 -5.63 30.95
N ALA A 239 1.68 -6.77 31.05
CA ALA A 239 1.59 -7.52 32.30
C ALA A 239 2.95 -8.14 32.68
N SER A 240 3.68 -8.73 31.73
CA SER A 240 5.00 -9.32 31.99
C SER A 240 6.07 -8.27 32.31
N ASP A 241 6.00 -7.08 31.73
CA ASP A 241 6.92 -5.98 32.07
C ASP A 241 6.62 -5.43 33.49
N ALA A 242 5.36 -5.46 33.93
CA ALA A 242 4.96 -5.02 35.27
C ALA A 242 5.32 -6.02 36.39
N GLU A 243 5.45 -7.31 36.05
CA GLU A 243 5.90 -8.35 37.00
C GLU A 243 7.45 -8.43 37.15
N ALA A 244 8.17 -7.85 36.17
CA ALA A 244 9.64 -7.88 36.13
C ALA A 244 10.29 -6.63 36.76
N GLY A 245 9.52 -5.63 37.19
CA GLY A 245 9.98 -4.39 37.83
C GLY A 245 9.54 -4.29 39.28
#